data_27b3741f39f5946a74d5dc3dab8e08fa
#
_entry.id   27b3741f39f5946a74d5dc3dab8e08fa
#
_cell.length_a   1.000
_cell.length_b   1.000
_cell.length_c   1.000
_cell.angle_alpha   90.00
_cell.angle_beta   90.00
_cell.angle_gamma   90.00
#
_symmetry.space_group_name_H-M   'P 1'
#
loop_
_entity.id
_entity.type
_entity.pdbx_description
1 polymer ?
#
loop_
_entity_poly.entity_id
_entity_poly.type
_entity_poly.pdbx_seq_one_letter_code
_entity_poly.pdbx_strand_id
1 'polypeptide(L)'
;MPSNDELVAAFDDAITGKNADAFVAGLAPGAVVWHNHDGKDVDARENMATIAMLAQLVDGLTNEHVRLATIDRGFVLQYVTRGTVRASGKELEMQNCLVVLTDDDGLIERIEEYVDPTVGAQLT
;
A
#
# COMPACT_ATOMS: atom_id res chain seq x y z
N MET A 1 0.53 3.56 -20.71
CA MET A 1 -0.52 3.38 -19.70
C MET A 1 -0.24 2.11 -18.90
N PRO A 2 0.00 2.20 -17.58
CA PRO A 2 0.27 1.00 -16.79
C PRO A 2 -0.98 0.13 -16.66
N SER A 3 -0.78 -1.19 -16.64
CA SER A 3 -1.84 -2.15 -16.36
C SER A 3 -2.06 -2.24 -14.84
N ASN A 4 -3.21 -2.82 -14.43
CA ASN A 4 -3.46 -3.07 -13.01
C ASN A 4 -2.38 -3.98 -12.42
N ASP A 5 -1.95 -5.01 -13.13
CA ASP A 5 -0.88 -5.91 -12.65
C ASP A 5 0.44 -5.18 -12.46
N GLU A 6 0.78 -4.24 -13.34
CA GLU A 6 1.97 -3.42 -13.19
C GLU A 6 1.88 -2.50 -11.98
N LEU A 7 0.70 -1.90 -11.73
CA LEU A 7 0.48 -1.05 -10.55
C LEU A 7 0.56 -1.85 -9.26
N VAL A 8 0.03 -3.08 -9.24
CA VAL A 8 0.12 -3.97 -8.08
C VAL A 8 1.57 -4.36 -7.80
N ALA A 9 2.34 -4.72 -8.83
CA ALA A 9 3.75 -5.05 -8.68
C ALA A 9 4.55 -3.85 -8.15
N ALA A 10 4.27 -2.65 -8.64
CA ALA A 10 4.89 -1.42 -8.17
C ALA A 10 4.56 -1.13 -6.70
N PHE A 11 3.32 -1.38 -6.30
CA PHE A 11 2.89 -1.24 -4.91
C PHE A 11 3.63 -2.22 -3.99
N ASP A 12 3.75 -3.48 -4.40
CA ASP A 12 4.49 -4.48 -3.63
C ASP A 12 5.95 -4.07 -3.42
N ASP A 13 6.60 -3.59 -4.46
CA ASP A 13 7.99 -3.13 -4.35
C ASP A 13 8.12 -1.94 -3.41
N ALA A 14 7.16 -1.03 -3.43
CA ALA A 14 7.16 0.12 -2.54
C ALA A 14 6.99 -0.30 -1.08
N ILE A 15 6.01 -1.16 -0.81
CA ILE A 15 5.66 -1.53 0.58
C ILE A 15 6.74 -2.43 1.22
N THR A 16 7.38 -3.27 0.43
CA THR A 16 8.46 -4.15 0.93
C THR A 16 9.81 -3.47 1.00
N GLY A 17 9.87 -2.18 0.65
CA GLY A 17 11.09 -1.37 0.77
C GLY A 17 12.12 -1.61 -0.33
N LYS A 18 11.74 -2.31 -1.43
CA LYS A 18 12.66 -2.58 -2.53
C LYS A 18 12.89 -1.35 -3.38
N ASN A 19 11.81 -0.77 -3.93
CA ASN A 19 11.88 0.39 -4.79
C ASN A 19 10.49 1.02 -4.92
N ALA A 20 10.39 2.32 -4.69
CA ALA A 20 9.14 3.06 -4.80
C ALA A 20 8.98 3.82 -6.13
N ASP A 21 9.99 3.84 -6.98
CA ASP A 21 9.99 4.69 -8.19
C ASP A 21 8.86 4.35 -9.14
N ALA A 22 8.60 3.07 -9.40
CA ALA A 22 7.53 2.64 -10.29
C ALA A 22 6.15 3.00 -9.73
N PHE A 23 5.98 2.89 -8.42
CA PHE A 23 4.74 3.28 -7.77
C PHE A 23 4.48 4.79 -7.88
N VAL A 24 5.49 5.60 -7.60
CA VAL A 24 5.41 7.07 -7.74
C VAL A 24 5.11 7.46 -9.18
N ALA A 25 5.75 6.80 -10.15
CA ALA A 25 5.51 7.04 -11.57
C ALA A 25 4.07 6.70 -11.99
N GLY A 26 3.43 5.77 -11.29
CA GLY A 26 2.03 5.39 -11.54
C GLY A 26 0.99 6.30 -10.88
N LEU A 27 1.41 7.31 -10.11
CA LEU A 27 0.49 8.23 -9.44
C LEU A 27 0.15 9.40 -10.36
N ALA A 28 -1.14 9.73 -10.43
CA ALA A 28 -1.60 10.94 -11.10
C ALA A 28 -1.17 12.19 -10.32
N PRO A 29 -1.09 13.36 -10.96
CA PRO A 29 -0.92 14.60 -10.23
C PRO A 29 -2.05 14.80 -9.21
N GLY A 30 -1.71 15.11 -7.97
CA GLY A 30 -2.70 15.31 -6.91
C GLY A 30 -3.32 14.03 -6.36
N ALA A 31 -2.74 12.86 -6.65
CA ALA A 31 -3.22 11.59 -6.10
C ALA A 31 -3.25 11.62 -4.57
N VAL A 32 -4.29 11.03 -4.00
CA VAL A 32 -4.51 10.99 -2.54
C VAL A 32 -4.67 9.55 -2.04
N VAL A 33 -4.30 9.35 -0.77
CA VAL A 33 -4.58 8.11 -0.04
C VAL A 33 -5.50 8.45 1.13
N TRP A 34 -6.60 7.71 1.21
CA TRP A 34 -7.54 7.77 2.33
C TRP A 34 -7.33 6.55 3.21
N HIS A 35 -7.29 6.77 4.53
CA HIS A 35 -7.14 5.70 5.51
C HIS A 35 -8.41 5.56 6.36
N ASN A 36 -8.84 4.33 6.59
CA ASN A 36 -10.06 4.07 7.36
C ASN A 36 -9.93 4.42 8.85
N HIS A 37 -8.72 4.41 9.40
CA HIS A 37 -8.53 4.62 10.84
C HIS A 37 -8.77 6.09 11.27
N ASP A 38 -8.59 7.05 10.37
CA ASP A 38 -8.83 8.46 10.66
C ASP A 38 -9.79 9.14 9.68
N GLY A 39 -10.13 8.48 8.57
CA GLY A 39 -11.03 9.01 7.55
C GLY A 39 -10.50 10.21 6.79
N LYS A 40 -9.18 10.39 6.77
CA LYS A 40 -8.55 11.58 6.15
C LYS A 40 -7.84 11.23 4.86
N ASP A 41 -7.89 12.18 3.91
CA ASP A 41 -7.08 12.14 2.71
C ASP A 41 -5.70 12.72 3.00
N VAL A 42 -4.66 12.05 2.53
CA VAL A 42 -3.29 12.57 2.54
C VAL A 42 -2.73 12.49 1.12
N ASP A 43 -1.77 13.35 0.82
CA ASP A 43 -1.08 13.30 -0.47
C ASP A 43 -0.39 11.94 -0.62
N ALA A 44 -0.58 11.28 -1.78
CA ALA A 44 -0.06 9.93 -1.98
C ALA A 44 1.47 9.89 -1.96
N ARG A 45 2.13 10.93 -2.46
CA ARG A 45 3.59 11.02 -2.44
C ARG A 45 4.12 11.23 -1.03
N GLU A 46 3.44 12.06 -0.23
CA GLU A 46 3.80 12.25 1.17
C GLU A 46 3.60 10.97 1.99
N ASN A 47 2.57 10.19 1.66
CA ASN A 47 2.31 8.90 2.33
C ASN A 47 3.45 7.89 2.12
N MET A 48 4.29 8.08 1.11
CA MET A 48 5.44 7.22 0.87
C MET A 48 6.41 7.22 2.05
N ALA A 49 6.54 8.31 2.78
CA ALA A 49 7.39 8.37 3.97
C ALA A 49 6.91 7.41 5.07
N THR A 50 5.59 7.28 5.23
CA THR A 50 4.99 6.33 6.18
C THR A 50 5.24 4.89 5.75
N ILE A 51 5.11 4.61 4.47
CA ILE A 51 5.39 3.27 3.90
C ILE A 51 6.87 2.91 4.10
N ALA A 52 7.77 3.85 3.82
CA ALA A 52 9.21 3.62 4.01
C ALA A 52 9.57 3.33 5.46
N MET A 53 8.87 3.93 6.42
CA MET A 53 9.07 3.68 7.84
C MET A 53 8.77 2.23 8.21
N LEU A 54 7.74 1.62 7.64
CA LEU A 54 7.40 0.21 7.89
C LEU A 54 8.57 -0.70 7.51
N ALA A 55 9.21 -0.46 6.36
CA ALA A 55 10.36 -1.24 5.90
C ALA A 55 11.58 -1.09 6.83
N GLN A 56 11.69 0.01 7.57
CA GLN A 56 12.75 0.21 8.55
C GLN A 56 12.48 -0.51 9.88
N LEU A 57 11.22 -0.72 10.23
CA LEU A 57 10.82 -1.32 11.51
C LEU A 57 10.65 -2.84 11.44
N VAL A 58 10.50 -3.39 10.24
CA VAL A 58 10.13 -4.79 10.03
C VAL A 58 11.11 -5.46 9.08
N ASP A 59 11.67 -6.58 9.53
CA ASP A 59 12.55 -7.41 8.69
C ASP A 59 11.73 -8.39 7.88
N GLY A 60 12.20 -8.65 6.64
CA GLY A 60 11.61 -9.66 5.78
C GLY A 60 10.18 -9.35 5.34
N LEU A 61 9.87 -8.08 5.12
CA LEU A 61 8.54 -7.69 4.65
C LEU A 61 8.15 -8.39 3.35
N THR A 62 6.96 -8.99 3.36
CA THR A 62 6.34 -9.59 2.18
C THR A 62 4.89 -9.15 2.08
N ASN A 63 4.39 -9.06 0.85
CA ASN A 63 2.97 -8.88 0.57
C ASN A 63 2.45 -10.16 -0.10
N GLU A 64 1.50 -10.80 0.54
CA GLU A 64 0.86 -12.00 0.03
C GLU A 64 -0.52 -11.63 -0.49
N HIS A 65 -0.74 -11.80 -1.80
CA HIS A 65 -2.03 -11.46 -2.41
C HIS A 65 -3.06 -12.55 -2.09
N VAL A 66 -4.20 -12.12 -1.58
CA VAL A 66 -5.35 -12.99 -1.33
C VAL A 66 -6.30 -12.94 -2.53
N ARG A 67 -6.59 -11.72 -3.01
CA ARG A 67 -7.50 -11.51 -4.14
C ARG A 67 -7.19 -10.19 -4.82
N LEU A 68 -7.17 -10.23 -6.15
CA LEU A 68 -7.14 -9.05 -7.00
C LEU A 68 -8.39 -9.08 -7.88
N ALA A 69 -9.23 -8.07 -7.78
CA ALA A 69 -10.44 -7.93 -8.58
C ALA A 69 -10.41 -6.61 -9.35
N THR A 70 -10.57 -6.70 -10.67
CA THR A 70 -10.68 -5.51 -11.52
C THR A 70 -12.08 -4.94 -11.39
N ILE A 71 -12.15 -3.62 -11.20
CA ILE A 71 -13.40 -2.86 -11.20
C ILE A 71 -13.35 -1.82 -12.32
N ASP A 72 -14.46 -1.13 -12.54
CA ASP A 72 -14.47 -0.03 -13.47
C ASP A 72 -13.52 1.06 -12.97
N ARG A 73 -12.50 1.39 -13.79
CA ARG A 73 -11.47 2.40 -13.51
C ARG A 73 -10.65 2.09 -12.25
N GLY A 74 -10.19 0.84 -12.13
CA GLY A 74 -9.30 0.50 -11.05
C GLY A 74 -9.32 -0.96 -10.64
N PHE A 75 -9.00 -1.21 -9.38
CA PHE A 75 -8.98 -2.57 -8.83
C PHE A 75 -9.14 -2.56 -7.32
N VAL A 76 -9.49 -3.72 -6.80
CA VAL A 76 -9.49 -4.01 -5.36
C VAL A 76 -8.43 -5.08 -5.11
N LEU A 77 -7.54 -4.84 -4.16
CA LEU A 77 -6.51 -5.79 -3.77
C LEU A 77 -6.67 -6.13 -2.28
N GLN A 78 -6.90 -7.40 -2.00
CA GLN A 78 -6.82 -7.94 -0.65
C GLN A 78 -5.48 -8.63 -0.49
N TYR A 79 -4.74 -8.26 0.56
CA TYR A 79 -3.39 -8.78 0.77
C TYR A 79 -3.04 -8.83 2.25
N VAL A 80 -2.06 -9.68 2.57
CA VAL A 80 -1.52 -9.80 3.93
C VAL A 80 -0.06 -9.40 3.88
N THR A 81 0.31 -8.43 4.71
CA THR A 81 1.69 -8.02 4.90
C THR A 81 2.25 -8.76 6.09
N ARG A 82 3.38 -9.43 5.92
CA ARG A 82 4.04 -10.21 6.96
C ARG A 82 5.48 -9.79 7.11
N GLY A 83 6.02 -10.03 8.28
CA GLY A 83 7.41 -9.79 8.59
C GLY A 83 7.69 -9.99 10.06
N THR A 84 8.89 -9.64 10.49
CA THR A 84 9.31 -9.73 11.89
C THR A 84 9.64 -8.34 12.39
N VAL A 85 8.98 -7.89 13.44
CA VAL A 85 9.25 -6.58 14.04
C VAL A 85 10.65 -6.58 14.64
N ARG A 86 11.50 -5.69 14.13
CA ARG A 86 12.93 -5.68 14.49
C ARG A 86 13.16 -5.46 15.98
N ALA A 87 12.42 -4.53 16.58
CA ALA A 87 12.62 -4.17 17.98
C ALA A 87 12.21 -5.26 18.97
N SER A 88 11.17 -6.04 18.67
CA SER A 88 10.59 -7.02 19.60
C SER A 88 10.78 -8.47 19.19
N GLY A 89 11.10 -8.73 17.92
CA GLY A 89 11.13 -10.09 17.37
C GLY A 89 9.75 -10.71 17.16
N LYS A 90 8.67 -9.93 17.36
CA LYS A 90 7.31 -10.43 17.14
C LYS A 90 7.00 -10.54 15.66
N GLU A 91 6.19 -11.55 15.31
CA GLU A 91 5.66 -11.69 13.97
C GLU A 91 4.60 -10.65 13.71
N LEU A 92 4.74 -9.95 12.57
CA LEU A 92 3.74 -8.99 12.08
C LEU A 92 2.83 -9.70 11.10
N GLU A 93 1.53 -9.49 11.25
CA GLU A 93 0.52 -9.88 10.27
C GLU A 93 -0.49 -8.77 10.14
N MET A 94 -0.54 -8.16 8.94
CA MET A 94 -1.47 -7.08 8.63
C MET A 94 -2.38 -7.54 7.50
N GLN A 95 -3.68 -7.65 7.79
CA GLN A 95 -4.68 -7.93 6.77
C GLN A 95 -5.24 -6.64 6.23
N ASN A 96 -5.10 -6.44 4.93
CA ASN A 96 -5.35 -5.16 4.28
C ASN A 96 -6.25 -5.30 3.06
N CYS A 97 -6.96 -4.23 2.75
CA CYS A 97 -7.71 -4.11 1.52
C CYS A 97 -7.47 -2.71 0.94
N LEU A 98 -7.06 -2.66 -0.32
CA LEU A 98 -6.96 -1.42 -1.09
C LEU A 98 -8.07 -1.36 -2.11
N VAL A 99 -8.72 -0.21 -2.22
CA VAL A 99 -9.53 0.15 -3.37
C VAL A 99 -8.75 1.22 -4.12
N VAL A 100 -8.32 0.92 -5.34
CA VAL A 100 -7.52 1.82 -6.16
C VAL A 100 -8.35 2.30 -7.34
N LEU A 101 -8.44 3.63 -7.48
CA LEU A 101 -9.15 4.27 -8.57
C LEU A 101 -8.14 4.95 -9.50
N THR A 102 -8.28 4.68 -10.79
CA THR A 102 -7.38 5.24 -11.82
C THR A 102 -8.11 6.27 -12.67
N ASP A 103 -7.35 7.19 -13.25
CA ASP A 103 -7.86 8.18 -14.20
C ASP A 103 -7.92 7.59 -15.63
N ASP A 104 -8.26 8.43 -16.60
CA ASP A 104 -8.38 8.02 -18.01
C ASP A 104 -7.05 7.57 -18.63
N ASP A 105 -5.93 7.99 -18.04
CA ASP A 105 -4.59 7.60 -18.49
C ASP A 105 -4.06 6.34 -17.76
N GLY A 106 -4.89 5.75 -16.90
CA GLY A 106 -4.49 4.58 -16.11
C GLY A 106 -3.61 4.90 -14.92
N LEU A 107 -3.44 6.18 -14.57
CA LEU A 107 -2.69 6.59 -13.39
C LEU A 107 -3.57 6.58 -12.16
N ILE A 108 -2.99 6.27 -11.02
CA ILE A 108 -3.71 6.22 -9.74
C ILE A 108 -4.07 7.63 -9.31
N GLU A 109 -5.37 7.90 -9.15
CA GLU A 109 -5.85 9.18 -8.63
C GLU A 109 -6.29 9.10 -7.18
N ARG A 110 -6.69 7.91 -6.70
CA ARG A 110 -7.14 7.73 -5.32
C ARG A 110 -6.90 6.30 -4.86
N ILE A 111 -6.39 6.16 -3.64
CA ILE A 111 -6.28 4.88 -2.95
C ILE A 111 -7.09 4.99 -1.66
N GLU A 112 -7.99 4.02 -1.44
CA GLU A 112 -8.70 3.87 -0.18
C GLU A 112 -8.14 2.65 0.53
N GLU A 113 -7.45 2.88 1.64
CA GLU A 113 -6.72 1.85 2.36
C GLU A 113 -7.47 1.47 3.64
N TYR A 114 -7.87 0.20 3.71
CA TYR A 114 -8.53 -0.39 4.87
C TYR A 114 -7.52 -1.29 5.57
N VAL A 115 -7.13 -0.90 6.78
CA VAL A 115 -6.15 -1.62 7.59
C VAL A 115 -6.69 -1.80 9.00
N ASP A 116 -6.15 -2.78 9.72
CA ASP A 116 -6.44 -2.96 11.14
C ASP A 116 -5.82 -1.79 11.92
N PRO A 117 -6.61 -0.99 12.64
CA PRO A 117 -6.08 0.15 13.39
C PRO A 117 -5.15 -0.26 14.54
N THR A 118 -5.13 -1.54 14.93
CA THR A 118 -4.23 -2.04 15.97
C THR A 118 -2.80 -2.32 15.45
N VAL A 119 -2.54 -2.10 14.17
CA VAL A 119 -1.21 -2.31 13.57
C VAL A 119 -0.12 -1.56 14.31
N GLY A 120 -0.38 -0.33 14.74
CA GLY A 120 0.59 0.44 15.52
C GLY A 120 1.07 -0.29 16.78
N ALA A 121 0.18 -1.02 17.44
CA ALA A 121 0.53 -1.82 18.61
C ALA A 121 1.39 -3.04 18.26
N GLN A 122 1.24 -3.59 17.06
CA GLN A 122 2.07 -4.72 16.61
C GLN A 122 3.51 -4.30 16.33
N LEU A 123 3.76 -3.03 16.04
CA LEU A 123 5.08 -2.51 15.72
C LEU A 123 5.95 -2.21 16.94
N THR A 124 5.40 -2.33 18.14
CA THR A 124 6.13 -2.09 19.40
C THR A 124 6.44 -3.38 20.24
#